data_2fe7681c2b5525b27c557418e03c9002
#
_entry.id   2fe7681c2b5525b27c557418e03c9002
#
_cell.length_a   1.000
_cell.length_b   1.000
_cell.length_c   1.000
_cell.angle_alpha   90.00
_cell.angle_beta   90.00
_cell.angle_gamma   90.00
#
_symmetry.space_group_name_H-M   'P 1'
#
loop_
_entity.id
_entity.type
_entity.pdbx_description
1 polymer ?
#
loop_
_entity_poly.entity_id
_entity_poly.type
_entity_poly.pdbx_seq_one_letter_code
_entity_poly.pdbx_strand_id
1 'polypeptide(L)'
;MNFKKYLAIVAIAFGVQCSFSQDGLPVYVDYLSDNLYLIHPSMAGASNTSKIRLTARQQWFDVDNAPSLQTLSFNTRFGDKVGIGAIVYNDENGNFSQQGAYLTFAYHLLLSRNRVDLNQLSFGLSTGFTQGSLDETGFDIINNPDPIISGTQQNATYFNVDFGASYYFLDFYAHLTIKNALPTRRDLFSEEYESKNQRRYLASAGYVFGGYDSDWKYEPSFMFQYTEETQESSFDANMKVYRSLEFGSIWGGLSYRRSLDGAEFVNGTQVDNQKLQYITPFLGVNYKKFMFAYTYSYQANSLVLSNGGYHQITLGYDFGQRRDPYDCNCPAIN
;
A
#
# COMPACT_ATOMS: atom_id res chain seq x y z
N MET A 1 -39.25 8.52 39.37
CA MET A 1 -38.91 8.83 37.97
C MET A 1 -37.53 8.22 37.71
N ASN A 2 -37.45 7.17 36.87
CA ASN A 2 -36.33 6.20 36.86
C ASN A 2 -35.09 6.70 36.14
N PHE A 3 -34.17 7.28 36.88
CA PHE A 3 -32.84 7.70 36.41
C PHE A 3 -32.05 6.56 35.68
N LYS A 4 -32.25 5.31 36.08
CA LYS A 4 -31.65 4.12 35.46
C LYS A 4 -32.10 3.87 34.00
N LYS A 5 -33.31 4.31 33.61
CA LYS A 5 -33.77 4.16 32.20
C LYS A 5 -33.12 5.16 31.26
N TYR A 6 -32.78 6.36 31.71
CA TYR A 6 -32.09 7.36 30.90
C TYR A 6 -30.61 7.03 30.76
N LEU A 7 -29.99 6.41 31.79
CA LEU A 7 -28.61 5.93 31.70
C LEU A 7 -28.46 4.78 30.68
N ALA A 8 -29.46 3.89 30.60
CA ALA A 8 -29.48 2.80 29.62
C ALA A 8 -29.66 3.31 28.17
N ILE A 9 -30.48 4.35 27.95
CA ILE A 9 -30.69 4.96 26.63
C ILE A 9 -29.45 5.72 26.19
N VAL A 10 -28.73 6.40 27.09
CA VAL A 10 -27.49 7.08 26.82
C VAL A 10 -26.37 6.06 26.51
N ALA A 11 -26.32 4.93 27.21
CA ALA A 11 -25.33 3.85 26.93
C ALA A 11 -25.59 3.16 25.59
N ILE A 12 -26.86 3.04 25.15
CA ILE A 12 -27.19 2.50 23.81
C ILE A 12 -26.89 3.50 22.71
N ALA A 13 -27.02 4.81 22.95
CA ALA A 13 -26.70 5.86 21.98
C ALA A 13 -25.18 6.03 21.73
N PHE A 14 -24.34 5.64 22.70
CA PHE A 14 -22.87 5.63 22.54
C PHE A 14 -22.32 4.31 21.97
N GLY A 15 -23.15 3.28 21.77
CA GLY A 15 -22.74 1.96 21.30
C GLY A 15 -22.78 1.76 19.78
N VAL A 16 -23.18 2.75 18.99
CA VAL A 16 -23.14 2.66 17.53
C VAL A 16 -21.74 3.09 17.07
N GLN A 17 -20.78 2.18 17.17
CA GLN A 17 -19.53 2.31 16.45
C GLN A 17 -19.83 1.99 14.99
N CYS A 18 -19.77 3.00 14.13
CA CYS A 18 -19.79 2.82 12.70
C CYS A 18 -18.56 1.97 12.30
N SER A 19 -18.81 0.73 11.92
CA SER A 19 -17.78 -0.11 11.30
C SER A 19 -17.52 0.45 9.90
N PHE A 20 -16.44 1.18 9.72
CA PHE A 20 -16.05 1.69 8.41
C PHE A 20 -15.42 0.55 7.60
N SER A 21 -15.92 0.37 6.39
CA SER A 21 -15.43 -0.60 5.41
C SER A 21 -13.98 -0.30 5.04
N GLN A 22 -13.20 -1.36 4.85
CA GLN A 22 -11.81 -1.28 4.42
C GLN A 22 -11.69 -0.58 3.07
N ASP A 23 -10.75 0.34 2.97
CA ASP A 23 -10.43 1.05 1.76
C ASP A 23 -9.27 0.43 1.01
N GLY A 24 -9.45 0.32 -0.30
CA GLY A 24 -8.45 0.28 -1.37
C GLY A 24 -7.16 -0.51 -1.13
N LEU A 25 -6.30 -0.48 -2.13
CA LEU A 25 -4.98 -1.13 -2.14
C LEU A 25 -4.25 -1.05 -0.80
N PRO A 26 -4.05 -2.17 -0.11
CA PRO A 26 -3.17 -2.19 1.07
C PRO A 26 -1.74 -1.90 0.61
N VAL A 27 -1.33 -0.70 0.81
CA VAL A 27 -0.17 -0.03 0.24
C VAL A 27 1.17 -0.58 0.75
N TYR A 28 1.17 -1.23 1.88
CA TYR A 28 2.35 -1.40 2.72
C TYR A 28 3.30 -2.56 2.38
N VAL A 29 2.88 -3.49 1.57
CA VAL A 29 3.73 -4.66 1.26
C VAL A 29 4.50 -4.42 -0.04
N ASP A 30 3.96 -3.62 -0.93
CA ASP A 30 4.49 -3.45 -2.28
C ASP A 30 5.84 -2.71 -2.31
N TYR A 31 6.06 -1.75 -1.39
CA TYR A 31 7.32 -1.02 -1.36
C TYR A 31 8.51 -1.88 -0.93
N LEU A 32 8.25 -2.95 -0.18
CA LEU A 32 9.28 -3.91 0.23
C LEU A 32 9.87 -4.68 -0.96
N SER A 33 9.10 -4.80 -2.05
CA SER A 33 9.51 -5.39 -3.32
C SER A 33 10.14 -4.38 -4.29
N ASP A 34 10.62 -3.22 -3.82
CA ASP A 34 11.14 -2.12 -4.62
C ASP A 34 10.16 -1.54 -5.65
N ASN A 35 8.86 -1.66 -5.40
CA ASN A 35 7.81 -1.06 -6.19
C ASN A 35 7.27 0.22 -5.52
N LEU A 36 8.18 1.14 -5.17
CA LEU A 36 7.83 2.42 -4.50
C LEU A 36 6.84 3.27 -5.31
N TYR A 37 6.83 3.11 -6.63
CA TYR A 37 5.91 3.84 -7.51
C TYR A 37 4.43 3.51 -7.20
N LEU A 38 4.13 2.30 -6.78
CA LEU A 38 2.76 1.91 -6.44
C LEU A 38 2.21 2.71 -5.24
N ILE A 39 3.10 3.15 -4.37
CA ILE A 39 2.81 3.90 -3.15
C ILE A 39 2.94 5.40 -3.36
N HIS A 40 4.06 5.81 -3.97
CA HIS A 40 4.47 7.20 -4.08
C HIS A 40 4.41 7.66 -5.55
N PRO A 41 3.41 8.45 -5.96
CA PRO A 41 3.31 8.98 -7.32
C PRO A 41 4.58 9.71 -7.80
N SER A 42 5.29 10.34 -6.87
CA SER A 42 6.56 11.03 -7.14
C SER A 42 7.70 10.12 -7.62
N MET A 43 7.52 8.78 -7.45
CA MET A 43 8.49 7.79 -7.92
C MET A 43 8.30 7.36 -9.37
N ALA A 44 7.23 7.82 -10.05
CA ALA A 44 7.07 7.55 -11.48
C ALA A 44 8.24 8.11 -12.27
N GLY A 45 9.00 7.24 -12.94
CA GLY A 45 10.21 7.60 -13.69
C GLY A 45 11.34 8.17 -12.86
N ALA A 46 11.36 8.01 -11.53
CA ALA A 46 12.46 8.45 -10.69
C ALA A 46 13.75 7.65 -10.96
N SER A 47 13.62 6.40 -11.33
CA SER A 47 14.72 5.50 -11.67
C SER A 47 15.38 5.83 -13.02
N ASN A 48 16.62 5.38 -13.18
CA ASN A 48 17.37 5.44 -14.44
C ASN A 48 16.80 4.51 -15.52
N THR A 49 16.02 3.51 -15.14
CA THR A 49 15.39 2.53 -16.03
C THR A 49 13.88 2.71 -16.09
N SER A 50 13.27 2.29 -17.18
CA SER A 50 11.83 2.07 -17.25
C SER A 50 11.51 0.77 -16.53
N LYS A 51 10.44 0.75 -15.74
CA LYS A 51 10.07 -0.40 -14.90
C LYS A 51 8.67 -0.89 -15.21
N ILE A 52 8.53 -2.20 -15.37
CA ILE A 52 7.25 -2.91 -15.33
C ILE A 52 7.27 -3.80 -14.10
N ARG A 53 6.20 -3.77 -13.31
CA ARG A 53 6.03 -4.62 -12.14
C ARG A 53 4.64 -5.26 -12.16
N LEU A 54 4.60 -6.57 -12.03
CA LEU A 54 3.40 -7.37 -11.84
C LEU A 54 3.47 -7.95 -10.42
N THR A 55 2.48 -7.65 -9.59
CA THR A 55 2.38 -8.16 -8.24
C THR A 55 1.08 -8.95 -8.09
N ALA A 56 1.16 -10.12 -7.52
CA ALA A 56 0.01 -10.93 -7.13
C ALA A 56 0.14 -11.26 -5.63
N ARG A 57 -0.90 -10.94 -4.88
CA ARG A 57 -1.02 -11.20 -3.46
C ARG A 57 -2.27 -12.01 -3.18
N GLN A 58 -2.17 -12.99 -2.30
CA GLN A 58 -3.29 -13.78 -1.83
C GLN A 58 -3.16 -14.05 -0.34
N GLN A 59 -4.30 -14.01 0.33
CA GLN A 59 -4.45 -14.35 1.74
C GLN A 59 -5.23 -15.66 1.84
N TRP A 60 -4.94 -16.50 2.83
CA TRP A 60 -5.70 -17.70 3.17
C TRP A 60 -5.97 -18.64 1.99
N PHE A 61 -4.98 -19.39 1.55
CA PHE A 61 -5.09 -20.31 0.39
C PHE A 61 -6.12 -21.43 0.55
N ASP A 62 -6.58 -21.68 1.76
CA ASP A 62 -7.53 -22.71 2.16
C ASP A 62 -8.99 -22.20 2.29
N VAL A 63 -9.22 -20.96 1.94
CA VAL A 63 -10.56 -20.30 2.02
C VAL A 63 -11.01 -19.90 0.63
N ASP A 64 -12.24 -20.31 0.27
CA ASP A 64 -12.87 -19.88 -0.97
C ASP A 64 -13.12 -18.38 -0.95
N ASN A 65 -12.92 -17.69 -2.08
CA ASN A 65 -13.06 -16.24 -2.22
C ASN A 65 -12.20 -15.43 -1.24
N ALA A 66 -11.05 -15.98 -0.85
CA ALA A 66 -10.09 -15.30 0.02
C ALA A 66 -9.55 -14.01 -0.62
N PRO A 67 -9.20 -13.00 0.20
CA PRO A 67 -8.68 -11.73 -0.30
C PRO A 67 -7.50 -11.91 -1.24
N SER A 68 -7.60 -11.33 -2.43
CA SER A 68 -6.56 -11.35 -3.46
C SER A 68 -6.38 -9.97 -4.09
N LEU A 69 -5.13 -9.62 -4.39
CA LEU A 69 -4.79 -8.36 -5.05
C LEU A 69 -3.81 -8.63 -6.19
N GLN A 70 -4.14 -8.13 -7.37
CA GLN A 70 -3.28 -8.14 -8.54
C GLN A 70 -3.01 -6.71 -8.97
N THR A 71 -1.75 -6.37 -9.21
CA THR A 71 -1.37 -5.05 -9.71
C THR A 71 -0.40 -5.16 -10.87
N LEU A 72 -0.60 -4.35 -11.88
CA LEU A 72 0.36 -4.14 -12.95
C LEU A 72 0.71 -2.65 -12.97
N SER A 73 1.98 -2.34 -12.83
CA SER A 73 2.48 -0.97 -12.91
C SER A 73 3.56 -0.83 -13.97
N PHE A 74 3.51 0.28 -14.65
CA PHE A 74 4.54 0.73 -15.59
C PHE A 74 4.92 2.16 -15.27
N ASN A 75 6.22 2.45 -15.25
CA ASN A 75 6.69 3.82 -15.16
C ASN A 75 7.99 4.02 -15.93
N THR A 76 8.15 5.22 -16.43
CA THR A 76 9.33 5.61 -17.23
C THR A 76 9.59 7.09 -17.11
N ARG A 77 10.84 7.48 -17.33
CA ARG A 77 11.21 8.89 -17.43
C ARG A 77 11.18 9.33 -18.88
N PHE A 78 10.59 10.48 -19.15
CA PHE A 78 10.59 11.16 -20.44
C PHE A 78 11.45 12.42 -20.39
N GLY A 79 12.52 12.45 -21.14
CA GLY A 79 13.56 13.48 -21.02
C GLY A 79 14.25 13.42 -19.65
N ASP A 80 14.70 14.59 -19.16
CA ASP A 80 15.50 14.69 -17.92
C ASP A 80 14.68 14.86 -16.65
N LYS A 81 13.47 15.40 -16.76
CA LYS A 81 12.73 15.89 -15.60
C LYS A 81 11.33 15.33 -15.47
N VAL A 82 10.78 14.74 -16.53
CA VAL A 82 9.38 14.28 -16.53
C VAL A 82 9.32 12.79 -16.33
N GLY A 83 8.54 12.34 -15.37
CA GLY A 83 8.17 10.96 -15.17
C GLY A 83 6.72 10.74 -15.57
N ILE A 84 6.43 9.61 -16.19
CA ILE A 84 5.07 9.15 -16.49
C ILE A 84 4.90 7.71 -16.02
N GLY A 85 3.69 7.36 -15.66
CA GLY A 85 3.39 6.00 -15.24
C GLY A 85 1.92 5.67 -15.36
N ALA A 86 1.64 4.37 -15.31
CA ALA A 86 0.30 3.81 -15.29
C ALA A 86 0.25 2.65 -14.28
N ILE A 87 -0.88 2.51 -13.61
CA ILE A 87 -1.18 1.42 -12.68
C ILE A 87 -2.57 0.90 -13.03
N VAL A 88 -2.70 -0.42 -13.10
CA VAL A 88 -3.99 -1.10 -13.09
C VAL A 88 -3.99 -2.12 -11.98
N TYR A 89 -5.14 -2.31 -11.35
CA TYR A 89 -5.27 -3.29 -10.26
C TYR A 89 -6.65 -3.92 -10.23
N ASN A 90 -6.69 -5.10 -9.64
CA ASN A 90 -7.89 -5.84 -9.27
C ASN A 90 -7.72 -6.34 -7.84
N ASP A 91 -8.63 -5.96 -6.95
CA ASP A 91 -8.67 -6.33 -5.54
C ASP A 91 -10.01 -7.02 -5.25
N GLU A 92 -9.97 -8.23 -4.74
CA GLU A 92 -11.13 -9.06 -4.45
C GLU A 92 -11.11 -9.46 -2.98
N ASN A 93 -12.25 -9.35 -2.31
CA ASN A 93 -12.41 -9.74 -0.92
C ASN A 93 -13.84 -10.24 -0.68
N GLY A 94 -14.05 -11.55 -0.75
CA GLY A 94 -15.36 -12.14 -0.68
C GLY A 94 -16.27 -11.67 -1.82
N ASN A 95 -17.41 -11.12 -1.47
CA ASN A 95 -18.39 -10.60 -2.43
C ASN A 95 -18.09 -9.17 -2.91
N PHE A 96 -17.07 -8.53 -2.33
CA PHE A 96 -16.67 -7.19 -2.71
C PHE A 96 -15.41 -7.23 -3.59
N SER A 97 -15.43 -6.47 -4.69
CA SER A 97 -14.28 -6.29 -5.55
C SER A 97 -14.06 -4.83 -5.94
N GLN A 98 -12.81 -4.47 -6.15
CA GLN A 98 -12.42 -3.16 -6.65
C GLN A 98 -11.45 -3.31 -7.84
N GLN A 99 -11.74 -2.62 -8.92
CA GLN A 99 -10.84 -2.50 -10.06
C GLN A 99 -10.52 -1.04 -10.31
N GLY A 100 -9.28 -0.74 -10.65
CA GLY A 100 -8.90 0.63 -10.89
C GLY A 100 -7.77 0.79 -11.90
N ALA A 101 -7.75 1.97 -12.51
CA ALA A 101 -6.69 2.39 -13.42
C ALA A 101 -6.27 3.83 -13.10
N TYR A 102 -4.97 4.05 -12.97
CA TYR A 102 -4.38 5.34 -12.67
C TYR A 102 -3.33 5.71 -13.70
N LEU A 103 -3.30 6.98 -14.06
CA LEU A 103 -2.22 7.61 -14.82
C LEU A 103 -1.46 8.57 -13.92
N THR A 104 -0.15 8.57 -14.01
CA THR A 104 0.72 9.38 -13.17
C THR A 104 1.59 10.30 -14.02
N PHE A 105 1.68 11.54 -13.57
CA PHE A 105 2.68 12.50 -14.02
C PHE A 105 3.59 12.88 -12.84
N ALA A 106 4.90 12.84 -13.06
CA ALA A 106 5.88 13.28 -12.06
C ALA A 106 6.86 14.29 -12.66
N TYR A 107 7.37 15.17 -11.81
CA TYR A 107 8.37 16.14 -12.17
C TYR A 107 9.56 16.05 -11.21
N HIS A 108 10.76 15.88 -11.76
CA HIS A 108 12.00 15.67 -11.03
C HIS A 108 12.90 16.88 -11.12
N LEU A 109 13.17 17.53 -10.00
CA LEU A 109 14.13 18.61 -9.86
C LEU A 109 15.47 18.01 -9.47
N LEU A 110 16.44 18.07 -10.38
CA LEU A 110 17.81 17.67 -10.12
C LEU A 110 18.55 18.88 -9.54
N LEU A 111 18.84 18.81 -8.24
CA LEU A 111 19.46 19.91 -7.47
C LEU A 111 20.99 19.79 -7.42
N SER A 112 21.53 18.68 -7.87
CA SER A 112 22.98 18.44 -7.90
C SER A 112 23.68 19.35 -8.94
N ARG A 113 24.86 19.81 -8.59
CA ARG A 113 25.72 20.61 -9.49
C ARG A 113 26.53 19.73 -10.47
N ASN A 114 26.68 18.46 -10.13
CA ASN A 114 27.35 17.46 -10.96
C ASN A 114 26.37 16.36 -11.37
N ARG A 115 26.77 15.43 -12.23
CA ARG A 115 25.97 14.29 -12.68
C ARG A 115 26.22 13.02 -11.87
N VAL A 116 27.11 13.10 -10.90
CA VAL A 116 27.58 11.95 -10.11
C VAL A 116 26.78 11.82 -8.82
N ASP A 117 26.62 12.94 -8.10
CA ASP A 117 25.90 12.92 -6.83
C ASP A 117 24.39 13.00 -7.01
N LEU A 118 23.67 12.11 -6.38
CA LEU A 118 22.22 12.16 -6.38
C LEU A 118 21.72 13.25 -5.42
N ASN A 119 21.03 14.25 -5.96
CA ASN A 119 20.24 15.22 -5.19
C ASN A 119 19.00 15.54 -6.01
N GLN A 120 17.88 14.85 -5.70
CA GLN A 120 16.66 14.91 -6.49
C GLN A 120 15.44 15.14 -5.60
N LEU A 121 14.69 16.20 -5.91
CA LEU A 121 13.36 16.44 -5.36
C LEU A 121 12.33 16.13 -6.46
N SER A 122 11.36 15.30 -6.15
CA SER A 122 10.35 14.83 -7.11
C SER A 122 8.95 15.12 -6.57
N PHE A 123 8.08 15.57 -7.46
CA PHE A 123 6.64 15.70 -7.20
C PHE A 123 5.87 14.82 -8.17
N GLY A 124 4.79 14.21 -7.70
CA GLY A 124 3.96 13.33 -8.53
C GLY A 124 2.48 13.52 -8.26
N LEU A 125 1.71 13.41 -9.31
CA LEU A 125 0.25 13.43 -9.31
C LEU A 125 -0.24 12.21 -10.05
N SER A 126 -1.05 11.37 -9.39
CA SER A 126 -1.78 10.27 -10.01
C SER A 126 -3.25 10.60 -10.04
N THR A 127 -3.89 10.33 -11.17
CA THR A 127 -5.33 10.46 -11.33
C THR A 127 -5.89 9.19 -11.95
N GLY A 128 -7.06 8.78 -11.51
CA GLY A 128 -7.64 7.55 -12.01
C GLY A 128 -9.08 7.33 -11.61
N PHE A 129 -9.61 6.22 -12.07
CA PHE A 129 -10.95 5.76 -11.73
C PHE A 129 -10.84 4.42 -11.00
N THR A 130 -11.72 4.27 -10.01
CA THR A 130 -11.93 3.03 -9.29
C THR A 130 -13.39 2.63 -9.43
N GLN A 131 -13.63 1.39 -9.83
CA GLN A 131 -14.95 0.77 -9.84
C GLN A 131 -15.02 -0.21 -8.68
N GLY A 132 -15.95 0.02 -7.76
CA GLY A 132 -16.34 -0.94 -6.73
C GLY A 132 -17.51 -1.79 -7.23
N SER A 133 -17.53 -3.05 -6.85
CA SER A 133 -18.61 -3.99 -7.13
C SER A 133 -18.92 -4.81 -5.89
N LEU A 134 -20.21 -4.93 -5.58
CA LEU A 134 -20.72 -5.81 -4.52
C LEU A 134 -21.68 -6.82 -5.12
N ASP A 135 -21.38 -8.10 -5.00
CA ASP A 135 -22.22 -9.20 -5.46
C ASP A 135 -23.10 -9.73 -4.32
N GLU A 136 -24.36 -9.37 -4.32
CA GLU A 136 -25.36 -9.81 -3.36
C GLU A 136 -26.21 -10.98 -3.87
N THR A 137 -25.94 -11.51 -5.07
CA THR A 137 -26.77 -12.55 -5.69
C THR A 137 -26.78 -13.88 -4.93
N GLY A 138 -25.74 -14.13 -4.14
CA GLY A 138 -25.61 -15.31 -3.28
C GLY A 138 -26.26 -15.18 -1.90
N PHE A 139 -26.84 -14.03 -1.56
CA PHE A 139 -27.42 -13.79 -0.23
C PHE A 139 -28.83 -14.39 -0.14
N ASP A 140 -29.13 -15.04 0.97
CA ASP A 140 -30.45 -15.66 1.19
C ASP A 140 -31.49 -14.61 1.65
N ILE A 141 -32.10 -13.95 0.68
CA ILE A 141 -33.12 -12.93 0.87
C ILE A 141 -34.49 -13.54 1.24
N ILE A 142 -34.69 -14.83 0.96
CA ILE A 142 -35.99 -15.47 1.12
C ILE A 142 -36.21 -15.86 2.58
N ASN A 143 -35.23 -16.46 3.22
CA ASN A 143 -35.33 -16.93 4.62
C ASN A 143 -34.90 -15.87 5.63
N ASN A 144 -34.04 -14.92 5.25
CA ASN A 144 -33.59 -13.80 6.05
C ASN A 144 -33.74 -12.49 5.26
N PRO A 145 -34.95 -11.94 5.17
CA PRO A 145 -35.17 -10.70 4.42
C PRO A 145 -34.49 -9.52 5.14
N ASP A 146 -33.51 -8.93 4.49
CA ASP A 146 -32.88 -7.68 4.91
C ASP A 146 -33.26 -6.59 3.90
N PRO A 147 -33.92 -5.50 4.30
CA PRO A 147 -34.37 -4.44 3.40
C PRO A 147 -33.20 -3.68 2.74
N ILE A 148 -31.98 -3.83 3.23
CA ILE A 148 -30.78 -3.18 2.69
C ILE A 148 -30.21 -4.01 1.53
N ILE A 149 -30.40 -5.33 1.53
CA ILE A 149 -29.87 -6.24 0.50
C ILE A 149 -30.75 -6.22 -0.74
N SER A 150 -30.21 -5.80 -1.86
CA SER A 150 -30.94 -5.76 -3.14
C SER A 150 -31.02 -7.13 -3.84
N GLY A 151 -30.14 -8.06 -3.50
CA GLY A 151 -30.00 -9.37 -4.14
C GLY A 151 -29.47 -9.30 -5.58
N THR A 152 -28.85 -8.20 -5.95
CA THR A 152 -28.29 -7.96 -7.27
C THR A 152 -26.83 -7.57 -7.17
N GLN A 153 -26.14 -7.53 -8.31
CA GLN A 153 -24.80 -6.96 -8.35
C GLN A 153 -24.88 -5.44 -8.43
N GLN A 154 -24.30 -4.76 -7.44
CA GLN A 154 -24.18 -3.31 -7.37
C GLN A 154 -22.80 -2.88 -7.86
N ASN A 155 -22.75 -1.81 -8.66
CA ASN A 155 -21.50 -1.27 -9.18
C ASN A 155 -21.49 0.26 -9.08
N ALA A 156 -20.38 0.81 -8.64
CA ALA A 156 -20.18 2.25 -8.61
C ALA A 156 -18.75 2.61 -9.05
N THR A 157 -18.62 3.71 -9.77
CA THR A 157 -17.32 4.19 -10.25
C THR A 157 -17.06 5.61 -9.73
N TYR A 158 -15.92 5.83 -9.15
CA TYR A 158 -15.52 7.13 -8.66
C TYR A 158 -14.12 7.54 -9.14
N PHE A 159 -13.92 8.85 -9.23
CA PHE A 159 -12.65 9.44 -9.60
C PHE A 159 -11.77 9.65 -8.38
N ASN A 160 -10.47 9.41 -8.53
CA ASN A 160 -9.52 9.54 -7.45
C ASN A 160 -8.25 10.29 -7.87
N VAL A 161 -7.62 10.94 -6.89
CA VAL A 161 -6.38 11.71 -7.07
C VAL A 161 -5.44 11.41 -5.91
N ASP A 162 -4.18 11.07 -6.25
CA ASP A 162 -3.10 10.93 -5.28
C ASP A 162 -2.01 11.95 -5.58
N PHE A 163 -1.40 12.50 -4.53
CA PHE A 163 -0.29 13.44 -4.62
C PHE A 163 0.91 12.94 -3.82
N GLY A 164 2.12 13.08 -4.34
CA GLY A 164 3.34 12.68 -3.67
C GLY A 164 4.52 13.62 -3.86
N ALA A 165 5.40 13.65 -2.87
CA ALA A 165 6.71 14.29 -2.93
C ALA A 165 7.77 13.30 -2.45
N SER A 166 8.94 13.29 -3.09
CA SER A 166 10.08 12.44 -2.72
C SER A 166 11.37 13.23 -2.81
N TYR A 167 12.22 13.04 -1.83
CA TYR A 167 13.54 13.63 -1.80
C TYR A 167 14.60 12.56 -1.66
N TYR A 168 15.60 12.59 -2.52
CA TYR A 168 16.78 11.75 -2.50
C TYR A 168 18.02 12.62 -2.37
N PHE A 169 18.87 12.30 -1.42
CA PHE A 169 20.17 12.95 -1.25
C PHE A 169 21.23 11.88 -0.92
N LEU A 170 22.06 11.56 -1.88
CA LEU A 170 23.02 10.45 -1.81
C LEU A 170 22.29 9.16 -1.36
N ASP A 171 22.68 8.60 -0.23
CA ASP A 171 22.15 7.35 0.33
C ASP A 171 20.88 7.53 1.16
N PHE A 172 20.44 8.78 1.40
CA PHE A 172 19.23 9.12 2.14
C PHE A 172 18.04 9.33 1.21
N TYR A 173 16.86 8.90 1.66
CA TYR A 173 15.61 9.23 0.99
C TYR A 173 14.46 9.47 1.98
N ALA A 174 13.50 10.26 1.53
CA ALA A 174 12.24 10.48 2.23
C ALA A 174 11.10 10.68 1.23
N HIS A 175 9.90 10.20 1.60
CA HIS A 175 8.70 10.31 0.79
C HIS A 175 7.53 10.80 1.64
N LEU A 176 6.68 11.62 1.03
CA LEU A 176 5.39 12.04 1.56
C LEU A 176 4.34 11.79 0.49
N THR A 177 3.21 11.19 0.86
CA THR A 177 2.13 10.91 -0.08
C THR A 177 0.78 11.12 0.58
N ILE A 178 -0.13 11.72 -0.17
CA ILE A 178 -1.55 11.82 0.15
C ILE A 178 -2.27 10.94 -0.86
N LYS A 179 -2.82 9.83 -0.40
CA LYS A 179 -3.71 8.97 -1.18
C LYS A 179 -5.13 9.45 -1.04
N ASN A 180 -5.94 9.28 -2.10
CA ASN A 180 -7.35 9.63 -2.08
C ASN A 180 -7.57 11.11 -1.68
N ALA A 181 -6.82 12.04 -2.29
CA ALA A 181 -6.81 13.45 -1.91
C ALA A 181 -8.19 14.13 -2.02
N LEU A 182 -9.06 13.63 -2.92
CA LEU A 182 -10.42 14.11 -3.09
C LEU A 182 -11.40 13.26 -2.27
N PRO A 183 -12.20 13.85 -1.38
CA PRO A 183 -13.23 13.14 -0.63
C PRO A 183 -14.44 12.85 -1.55
N THR A 184 -14.36 11.82 -2.35
CA THR A 184 -15.39 11.42 -3.31
C THR A 184 -16.33 10.40 -2.67
N ARG A 185 -17.64 10.50 -2.89
CA ARG A 185 -18.60 9.45 -2.55
C ARG A 185 -18.40 8.28 -3.49
N ARG A 186 -18.58 7.07 -2.97
CA ARG A 186 -18.45 5.85 -3.78
C ARG A 186 -19.76 5.45 -4.43
N ASP A 187 -20.89 5.82 -3.82
CA ASP A 187 -22.26 5.56 -4.29
C ASP A 187 -22.53 4.07 -4.52
N LEU A 188 -21.90 3.19 -3.74
CA LEU A 188 -22.07 1.73 -3.82
C LEU A 188 -23.13 1.22 -2.84
N PHE A 189 -23.19 1.84 -1.68
CA PHE A 189 -24.15 1.54 -0.61
C PHE A 189 -25.14 2.70 -0.44
N SER A 190 -26.04 2.61 0.55
CA SER A 190 -26.97 3.70 0.85
C SER A 190 -26.25 4.93 1.40
N GLU A 191 -26.72 6.13 1.06
CA GLU A 191 -26.12 7.42 1.50
C GLU A 191 -25.89 7.52 3.01
N GLU A 192 -26.68 6.81 3.81
CA GLU A 192 -26.67 6.86 5.27
C GLU A 192 -25.50 6.05 5.88
N TYR A 193 -25.06 4.98 5.18
CA TYR A 193 -24.09 4.02 5.71
C TYR A 193 -22.76 4.02 4.94
N GLU A 194 -22.64 4.82 3.88
CA GLU A 194 -21.42 4.83 3.06
C GLU A 194 -20.45 5.93 3.48
N SER A 195 -19.21 5.55 3.83
CA SER A 195 -18.14 6.50 4.03
C SER A 195 -17.64 7.06 2.69
N LYS A 196 -17.20 8.31 2.69
CA LYS A 196 -16.44 8.85 1.56
C LYS A 196 -15.14 8.08 1.39
N ASN A 197 -14.55 8.19 0.19
CA ASN A 197 -13.20 7.71 -0.08
C ASN A 197 -12.21 8.29 0.96
N GLN A 198 -11.54 7.41 1.70
CA GLN A 198 -10.77 7.81 2.87
C GLN A 198 -9.41 8.39 2.44
N ARG A 199 -9.14 9.63 2.85
CA ARG A 199 -7.83 10.22 2.64
C ARG A 199 -6.81 9.59 3.57
N ARG A 200 -5.65 9.20 2.98
CA ARG A 200 -4.56 8.56 3.72
C ARG A 200 -3.25 9.32 3.50
N TYR A 201 -2.57 9.59 4.60
CA TYR A 201 -1.26 10.23 4.62
C TYR A 201 -0.19 9.18 4.88
N LEU A 202 0.86 9.18 4.04
CA LEU A 202 1.99 8.28 4.18
C LEU A 202 3.27 9.09 4.22
N ALA A 203 4.12 8.77 5.19
CA ALA A 203 5.46 9.33 5.31
C ALA A 203 6.46 8.20 5.48
N SER A 204 7.50 8.16 4.66
CA SER A 204 8.56 7.16 4.78
C SER A 204 9.94 7.79 4.65
N ALA A 205 10.92 7.18 5.30
CA ALA A 205 12.32 7.58 5.18
C ALA A 205 13.21 6.36 5.35
N GLY A 206 14.38 6.40 4.73
CA GLY A 206 15.39 5.37 4.84
C GLY A 206 16.79 5.88 4.51
N TYR A 207 17.76 5.06 4.84
CA TYR A 207 19.16 5.32 4.56
C TYR A 207 19.85 4.02 4.15
N VAL A 208 20.69 4.05 3.13
CA VAL A 208 21.44 2.87 2.68
C VAL A 208 22.88 2.96 3.16
N PHE A 209 23.26 2.08 4.07
CA PHE A 209 24.64 1.94 4.55
C PHE A 209 25.40 0.95 3.67
N GLY A 210 26.64 1.24 3.42
CA GLY A 210 27.59 0.39 2.69
C GLY A 210 28.58 1.26 1.93
N GLY A 211 29.83 0.83 1.80
CA GLY A 211 30.79 1.51 0.93
C GLY A 211 30.39 1.35 -0.53
N TYR A 212 30.77 2.28 -1.38
CA TYR A 212 30.50 2.23 -2.83
C TYR A 212 30.97 0.89 -3.45
N ASP A 213 32.13 0.42 -3.05
CA ASP A 213 32.74 -0.85 -3.50
C ASP A 213 32.31 -2.07 -2.65
N SER A 214 31.38 -1.90 -1.70
CA SER A 214 30.97 -3.00 -0.86
C SER A 214 29.91 -3.87 -1.56
N ASP A 215 30.14 -5.17 -1.57
CA ASP A 215 29.14 -6.15 -2.02
C ASP A 215 27.87 -6.17 -1.13
N TRP A 216 28.02 -5.73 0.11
CA TRP A 216 26.93 -5.73 1.08
C TRP A 216 26.44 -4.32 1.37
N LYS A 217 25.11 -4.15 1.30
CA LYS A 217 24.43 -2.89 1.65
C LYS A 217 23.28 -3.18 2.62
N TYR A 218 23.03 -2.26 3.54
CA TYR A 218 22.04 -2.36 4.59
C TYR A 218 21.12 -1.14 4.55
N GLU A 219 19.82 -1.37 4.45
CA GLU A 219 18.81 -0.33 4.32
C GLU A 219 17.79 -0.42 5.46
N PRO A 220 18.04 0.21 6.61
CA PRO A 220 16.97 0.52 7.55
C PRO A 220 16.02 1.55 6.95
N SER A 221 14.73 1.32 7.11
CA SER A 221 13.70 2.26 6.70
C SER A 221 12.50 2.24 7.64
N PHE A 222 11.76 3.32 7.60
CA PHE A 222 10.58 3.51 8.41
C PHE A 222 9.45 4.07 7.54
N MET A 223 8.21 3.63 7.77
CA MET A 223 7.02 4.21 7.17
C MET A 223 5.95 4.42 8.23
N PHE A 224 5.32 5.58 8.18
CA PHE A 224 4.14 5.93 8.97
C PHE A 224 2.97 6.19 8.04
N GLN A 225 1.80 5.70 8.41
CA GLN A 225 0.56 6.01 7.70
C GLN A 225 -0.54 6.41 8.68
N TYR A 226 -1.41 7.29 8.21
CA TYR A 226 -2.56 7.80 8.94
C TYR A 226 -3.76 7.95 8.02
N THR A 227 -4.90 7.41 8.41
CA THR A 227 -6.19 7.52 7.72
C THR A 227 -7.04 8.56 8.42
N GLU A 228 -7.47 9.60 7.69
CA GLU A 228 -8.10 10.80 8.28
C GLU A 228 -9.47 10.51 8.91
N GLU A 229 -10.32 9.75 8.24
CA GLU A 229 -11.71 9.50 8.67
C GLU A 229 -11.76 8.55 9.88
N THR A 230 -11.04 7.43 9.79
CA THR A 230 -11.01 6.42 10.86
C THR A 230 -10.03 6.76 11.98
N GLN A 231 -9.16 7.77 11.77
CA GLN A 231 -8.06 8.14 12.66
C GLN A 231 -7.07 7.00 12.91
N GLU A 232 -7.15 5.93 12.12
CA GLU A 232 -6.22 4.81 12.22
C GLU A 232 -4.82 5.23 11.81
N SER A 233 -3.86 4.82 12.62
CA SER A 233 -2.45 5.03 12.35
C SER A 233 -1.64 3.76 12.53
N SER A 234 -0.59 3.61 11.74
CA SER A 234 0.33 2.51 11.85
C SER A 234 1.75 2.91 11.45
N PHE A 235 2.72 2.16 11.94
CA PHE A 235 4.10 2.31 11.52
C PHE A 235 4.71 0.99 11.10
N ASP A 236 5.67 1.07 10.18
CA ASP A 236 6.53 -0.02 9.75
C ASP A 236 7.98 0.32 10.06
N ALA A 237 8.69 -0.61 10.68
CA ALA A 237 10.13 -0.58 10.83
C ALA A 237 10.73 -1.73 10.01
N ASN A 238 11.67 -1.41 9.13
CA ASN A 238 12.19 -2.36 8.16
C ASN A 238 13.72 -2.40 8.19
N MET A 239 14.27 -3.58 7.94
CA MET A 239 15.68 -3.77 7.64
C MET A 239 15.79 -4.61 6.38
N LYS A 240 16.45 -4.07 5.36
CA LYS A 240 16.73 -4.74 4.10
C LYS A 240 18.23 -4.86 3.90
N VAL A 241 18.66 -5.98 3.38
CA VAL A 241 20.07 -6.29 3.12
C VAL A 241 20.20 -6.69 1.67
N TYR A 242 21.18 -6.13 0.98
CA TYR A 242 21.51 -6.43 -0.39
C TYR A 242 22.88 -7.06 -0.48
N ARG A 243 23.04 -7.96 -1.41
CA ARG A 243 24.35 -8.49 -1.83
C ARG A 243 24.49 -8.36 -3.33
N SER A 244 25.51 -7.61 -3.75
CA SER A 244 25.90 -7.48 -5.16
C SER A 244 26.58 -8.76 -5.63
N LEU A 245 26.25 -9.21 -6.84
CA LEU A 245 26.78 -10.40 -7.50
C LEU A 245 27.07 -10.05 -8.97
N GLU A 246 27.89 -10.85 -9.64
CA GLU A 246 28.25 -10.63 -11.05
C GLU A 246 27.04 -10.56 -12.00
N PHE A 247 25.96 -11.28 -11.69
CA PHE A 247 24.76 -11.32 -12.52
C PHE A 247 23.69 -10.28 -12.13
N GLY A 248 23.86 -9.56 -11.00
CA GLY A 248 22.89 -8.63 -10.46
C GLY A 248 22.95 -8.55 -8.93
N SER A 249 21.85 -8.74 -8.22
CA SER A 249 21.83 -8.67 -6.77
C SER A 249 20.80 -9.62 -6.15
N ILE A 250 21.10 -10.11 -4.95
CA ILE A 250 20.14 -10.78 -4.09
C ILE A 250 19.86 -9.85 -2.90
N TRP A 251 18.64 -9.78 -2.48
CA TRP A 251 18.25 -8.98 -1.33
C TRP A 251 17.16 -9.67 -0.51
N GLY A 252 17.06 -9.28 0.74
CA GLY A 252 16.04 -9.78 1.64
C GLY A 252 16.03 -9.02 2.94
N GLY A 253 15.04 -9.26 3.76
CA GLY A 253 14.93 -8.54 5.01
C GLY A 253 13.69 -8.90 5.81
N LEU A 254 13.41 -8.06 6.79
CA LEU A 254 12.31 -8.20 7.71
C LEU A 254 11.63 -6.85 7.91
N SER A 255 10.30 -6.85 7.91
CA SER A 255 9.47 -5.72 8.29
C SER A 255 8.67 -6.07 9.53
N TYR A 256 8.55 -5.12 10.44
CA TYR A 256 7.62 -5.15 11.55
C TYR A 256 6.62 -4.00 11.42
N ARG A 257 5.33 -4.35 11.31
CA ARG A 257 4.23 -3.39 11.31
C ARG A 257 3.45 -3.47 12.61
N ARG A 258 3.08 -2.30 13.13
CA ARG A 258 2.16 -2.19 14.26
C ARG A 258 1.14 -1.08 14.04
N SER A 259 -0.13 -1.39 14.24
CA SER A 259 -1.17 -0.37 14.42
C SER A 259 -1.00 0.30 15.78
N LEU A 260 -1.12 1.63 15.82
CA LEU A 260 -1.09 2.40 17.06
C LEU A 260 -2.48 2.42 17.71
N ASP A 261 -3.51 2.35 16.89
CA ASP A 261 -4.90 2.25 17.27
C ASP A 261 -5.31 0.78 17.32
N GLY A 262 -6.25 0.43 18.16
CA GLY A 262 -6.67 -0.95 18.33
C GLY A 262 -8.17 -1.08 18.39
N ALA A 263 -8.69 -2.23 17.95
CA ALA A 263 -10.09 -2.58 18.14
C ALA A 263 -10.33 -3.01 19.59
N GLU A 264 -11.31 -2.41 20.23
CA GLU A 264 -11.76 -2.83 21.55
C GLU A 264 -12.54 -4.14 21.43
N PHE A 265 -12.25 -5.09 22.29
CA PHE A 265 -12.98 -6.34 22.36
C PHE A 265 -13.22 -6.75 23.82
N VAL A 266 -14.31 -7.46 24.06
CA VAL A 266 -14.67 -7.95 25.40
C VAL A 266 -13.95 -9.27 25.67
N ASN A 267 -13.08 -9.26 26.68
CA ASN A 267 -12.39 -10.44 27.18
C ASN A 267 -12.88 -10.77 28.59
N GLY A 268 -13.87 -11.63 28.68
CA GLY A 268 -14.55 -11.95 29.94
C GLY A 268 -15.35 -10.74 30.47
N THR A 269 -14.88 -10.10 31.54
CA THR A 269 -15.50 -8.91 32.13
C THR A 269 -14.75 -7.61 31.87
N GLN A 270 -13.62 -7.68 31.12
CA GLN A 270 -12.77 -6.54 30.80
C GLN A 270 -12.88 -6.20 29.32
N VAL A 271 -12.69 -4.93 29.00
CA VAL A 271 -12.53 -4.47 27.62
C VAL A 271 -11.03 -4.37 27.36
N ASP A 272 -10.54 -5.23 26.49
CA ASP A 272 -9.15 -5.24 26.02
C ASP A 272 -9.05 -4.57 24.64
N ASN A 273 -7.86 -4.06 24.32
CA ASN A 273 -7.59 -3.38 23.07
C ASN A 273 -6.60 -4.20 22.25
N GLN A 274 -7.01 -4.63 21.04
CA GLN A 274 -6.20 -5.41 20.15
C GLN A 274 -5.61 -4.55 19.03
N LYS A 275 -4.29 -4.48 18.97
CA LYS A 275 -3.54 -3.78 17.95
C LYS A 275 -3.03 -4.76 16.90
N LEU A 276 -3.24 -4.42 15.64
CA LEU A 276 -2.77 -5.23 14.52
C LEU A 276 -1.23 -5.22 14.47
N GLN A 277 -0.63 -6.41 14.36
CA GLN A 277 0.81 -6.59 14.27
C GLN A 277 1.15 -7.59 13.17
N TYR A 278 2.09 -7.22 12.29
CA TYR A 278 2.62 -8.09 11.26
C TYR A 278 4.13 -8.19 11.36
N ILE A 279 4.62 -9.41 11.15
CA ILE A 279 6.03 -9.69 10.89
C ILE A 279 6.12 -10.20 9.47
N THR A 280 6.91 -9.51 8.64
CA THR A 280 6.94 -9.74 7.21
C THR A 280 8.37 -9.99 6.74
N PRO A 281 8.85 -11.25 6.70
CA PRO A 281 10.05 -11.60 5.96
C PRO A 281 9.81 -11.44 4.45
N PHE A 282 10.85 -11.00 3.74
CA PHE A 282 10.82 -10.85 2.29
C PHE A 282 12.19 -11.14 1.69
N LEU A 283 12.18 -11.58 0.45
CA LEU A 283 13.40 -11.85 -0.32
C LEU A 283 13.17 -11.56 -1.80
N GLY A 284 14.25 -11.27 -2.50
CA GLY A 284 14.19 -11.06 -3.94
C GLY A 284 15.55 -11.22 -4.61
N VAL A 285 15.50 -11.31 -5.92
CA VAL A 285 16.66 -11.39 -6.80
C VAL A 285 16.47 -10.49 -8.02
N ASN A 286 17.48 -9.69 -8.32
CA ASN A 286 17.60 -8.97 -9.57
C ASN A 286 18.59 -9.73 -10.44
N TYR A 287 18.10 -10.33 -11.52
CA TYR A 287 18.92 -11.04 -12.50
C TYR A 287 18.89 -10.28 -13.82
N LYS A 288 19.99 -9.60 -14.14
CA LYS A 288 20.07 -8.70 -15.30
C LYS A 288 18.94 -7.67 -15.29
N LYS A 289 17.96 -7.83 -16.20
CA LYS A 289 16.79 -6.93 -16.34
C LYS A 289 15.55 -7.44 -15.61
N PHE A 290 15.58 -8.62 -15.02
CA PHE A 290 14.44 -9.23 -14.36
C PHE A 290 14.57 -9.13 -12.85
N MET A 291 13.46 -8.89 -12.19
CA MET A 291 13.33 -8.93 -10.75
C MET A 291 12.29 -9.99 -10.36
N PHE A 292 12.61 -10.76 -9.33
CA PHE A 292 11.71 -11.70 -8.69
C PHE A 292 11.73 -11.40 -7.20
N ALA A 293 10.56 -11.24 -6.60
CA ALA A 293 10.44 -11.03 -5.17
C ALA A 293 9.31 -11.86 -4.59
N TYR A 294 9.50 -12.30 -3.35
CA TYR A 294 8.51 -12.99 -2.56
C TYR A 294 8.44 -12.35 -1.18
N THR A 295 7.23 -12.13 -0.70
CA THR A 295 6.95 -11.55 0.60
C THR A 295 5.91 -12.41 1.31
N TYR A 296 6.14 -12.70 2.58
CA TYR A 296 5.20 -13.40 3.45
C TYR A 296 4.90 -12.54 4.67
N SER A 297 3.64 -12.24 4.93
CA SER A 297 3.24 -11.44 6.09
C SER A 297 2.50 -12.32 7.09
N TYR A 298 3.08 -12.49 8.27
CA TYR A 298 2.49 -13.21 9.39
C TYR A 298 1.85 -12.25 10.37
N GLN A 299 0.58 -12.48 10.71
CA GLN A 299 -0.12 -11.72 11.73
C GLN A 299 0.26 -12.27 13.12
N ALA A 300 0.92 -11.43 13.93
CA ALA A 300 1.55 -11.84 15.19
C ALA A 300 0.68 -11.62 16.45
N ASN A 301 -0.59 -11.26 16.29
CA ASN A 301 -1.51 -11.01 17.40
C ASN A 301 -2.54 -12.14 17.58
N SER A 302 -3.28 -12.09 18.70
CA SER A 302 -4.09 -13.22 19.21
C SER A 302 -5.31 -13.60 18.38
N LEU A 303 -5.84 -12.73 17.53
CA LEU A 303 -6.94 -13.04 16.62
C LEU A 303 -6.38 -13.44 15.24
N VAL A 304 -5.80 -14.63 15.18
CA VAL A 304 -5.44 -15.25 13.91
C VAL A 304 -6.66 -16.02 13.42
N LEU A 305 -7.37 -15.46 12.44
CA LEU A 305 -8.54 -16.10 11.84
C LEU A 305 -8.16 -17.29 10.98
N SER A 306 -6.96 -17.28 10.41
CA SER A 306 -6.37 -18.36 9.63
C SER A 306 -4.85 -18.31 9.76
N ASN A 307 -4.18 -19.47 9.79
CA ASN A 307 -2.73 -19.59 9.88
C ASN A 307 -2.01 -19.28 8.55
N GLY A 308 -2.73 -19.01 7.46
CA GLY A 308 -2.17 -18.89 6.12
C GLY A 308 -1.36 -17.60 5.87
N GLY A 309 -1.57 -16.52 6.64
CA GLY A 309 -0.92 -15.23 6.41
C GLY A 309 -1.18 -14.65 5.02
N TYR A 310 -0.36 -13.68 4.60
CA TYR A 310 -0.37 -13.11 3.24
C TYR A 310 0.85 -13.59 2.47
N HIS A 311 0.64 -14.06 1.25
CA HIS A 311 1.71 -14.39 0.31
C HIS A 311 1.66 -13.42 -0.85
N GLN A 312 2.81 -12.87 -1.23
CA GLN A 312 2.92 -11.97 -2.37
C GLN A 312 4.12 -12.34 -3.23
N ILE A 313 3.89 -12.38 -4.54
CA ILE A 313 4.91 -12.55 -5.56
C ILE A 313 4.95 -11.29 -6.40
N THR A 314 6.13 -10.76 -6.66
CA THR A 314 6.33 -9.63 -7.57
C THR A 314 7.33 -10.02 -8.66
N LEU A 315 6.93 -9.80 -9.90
CA LEU A 315 7.75 -9.95 -11.09
C LEU A 315 8.08 -8.58 -11.66
N GLY A 316 9.33 -8.34 -11.98
CA GLY A 316 9.79 -7.08 -12.52
C GLY A 316 10.59 -7.23 -13.81
N TYR A 317 10.49 -6.21 -14.67
CA TYR A 317 11.33 -6.07 -15.86
C TYR A 317 11.79 -4.62 -15.99
N ASP A 318 13.11 -4.43 -16.01
CA ASP A 318 13.78 -3.13 -16.09
C ASP A 318 14.46 -2.99 -17.45
N PHE A 319 14.20 -1.88 -18.15
CA PHE A 319 14.71 -1.67 -19.51
C PHE A 319 14.97 -0.18 -19.80
N GLY A 320 15.66 0.10 -20.89
CA GLY A 320 15.84 1.48 -21.38
C GLY A 320 16.68 2.33 -20.44
N GLN A 321 17.83 1.80 -19.97
CA GLN A 321 18.80 2.59 -19.20
C GLN A 321 19.20 3.87 -19.96
N ARG A 322 19.06 5.04 -19.33
CA ARG A 322 19.21 6.35 -19.97
C ARG A 322 20.40 7.14 -19.50
N ARG A 323 20.92 6.83 -18.32
CA ARG A 323 22.02 7.54 -17.67
C ARG A 323 22.99 6.55 -17.03
N ASP A 324 24.19 7.01 -16.80
CA ASP A 324 25.09 6.32 -15.90
C ASP A 324 24.51 6.35 -14.48
N PRO A 325 24.69 5.30 -13.67
CA PRO A 325 24.28 5.29 -12.28
C PRO A 325 24.87 6.47 -11.50
N TYR A 326 24.14 6.94 -10.52
CA TYR A 326 24.67 7.91 -9.55
C TYR A 326 25.66 7.24 -8.62
N ASP A 327 26.64 8.00 -8.13
CA ASP A 327 27.60 7.57 -7.11
C ASP A 327 26.96 7.55 -5.73
N CYS A 328 25.96 6.71 -5.57
CA CYS A 328 25.21 6.50 -4.32
C CYS A 328 24.68 5.07 -4.21
N ASN A 329 24.39 4.65 -3.00
CA ASN A 329 23.77 3.36 -2.73
C ASN A 329 22.22 3.49 -2.76
N CYS A 330 21.65 3.86 -3.90
CA CYS A 330 20.21 4.09 -4.04
C CYS A 330 19.56 3.05 -4.96
N PRO A 331 19.22 1.85 -4.49
CA PRO A 331 18.67 0.76 -5.32
C PRO A 331 17.39 1.13 -6.06
N ALA A 332 16.58 2.03 -5.52
CA ALA A 332 15.33 2.47 -6.14
C ALA A 332 15.56 3.40 -7.34
N ILE A 333 16.71 4.07 -7.42
CA ILE A 333 17.06 5.06 -8.45
C ILE A 333 18.00 4.48 -9.49
N ASN A 334 19.05 3.77 -9.06
CA ASN A 334 20.08 3.16 -9.92
C ASN A 334 19.65 1.85 -10.54
#